data_ce456d80ca8718cd5e5c546fdb4b5b97
#
_entry.id   ce456d80ca8718cd5e5c546fdb4b5b97
#
_cell.length_a   1.000
_cell.length_b   1.000
_cell.length_c   1.000
_cell.angle_alpha   90.00
_cell.angle_beta   90.00
_cell.angle_gamma   90.00
#
_symmetry.space_group_name_H-M   'P 1'
#
loop_
_entity.id
_entity.type
_entity.pdbx_description
1 polymer ?
#
loop_
_entity_poly.entity_id
_entity_poly.type
_entity_poly.pdbx_seq_one_letter_code
_entity_poly.pdbx_strand_id
1 'polypeptide(L)'
;WAHHIQRLMVIGNLMTLCEIRPAAAWRWFMELYVDSSEWVMGPNVYGMGIFSDGGVFATKPYICGSNYILKMSDYGKGDWCPTVDGLYWRFIDRHRDFFASNPRLALMPRALDRLDEGRRREIFDAAEAFLEQFTRKDTT
;
A
#
# COMPACT_ATOMS: atom_id res chain seq x y z
N TRP A 1 1.97 -19.46 11.12
CA TRP A 1 3.36 -19.18 10.79
C TRP A 1 3.45 -18.58 9.38
N ALA A 2 4.06 -17.39 9.22
CA ALA A 2 4.21 -16.72 7.94
C ALA A 2 5.68 -16.32 7.72
N HIS A 3 6.16 -16.55 6.49
CA HIS A 3 7.49 -16.13 6.04
C HIS A 3 7.55 -14.59 5.93
N HIS A 4 8.75 -13.97 6.07
CA HIS A 4 8.90 -12.51 6.01
C HIS A 4 8.36 -11.91 4.69
N ILE A 5 8.49 -12.61 3.55
CA ILE A 5 7.95 -12.15 2.26
C ILE A 5 6.42 -12.06 2.29
N GLN A 6 5.73 -13.06 2.89
CA GLN A 6 4.27 -13.01 3.01
C GLN A 6 3.82 -11.83 3.88
N ARG A 7 4.51 -11.59 4.98
CA ARG A 7 4.27 -10.43 5.86
C ARG A 7 4.56 -9.12 5.14
N LEU A 8 5.65 -9.07 4.36
CA LEU A 8 5.99 -7.92 3.54
C LEU A 8 4.90 -7.59 2.54
N MET A 9 4.33 -8.59 1.87
CA MET A 9 3.24 -8.39 0.90
C MET A 9 1.97 -7.81 1.52
N VAL A 10 1.66 -8.15 2.78
CA VAL A 10 0.47 -7.64 3.48
C VAL A 10 0.77 -6.32 4.19
N ILE A 11 1.77 -6.30 5.05
CA ILE A 11 2.11 -5.13 5.87
C ILE A 11 2.79 -4.05 5.03
N GLY A 12 3.68 -4.44 4.12
CA GLY A 12 4.30 -3.53 3.16
C GLY A 12 3.28 -2.85 2.24
N ASN A 13 2.23 -3.58 1.81
CA ASN A 13 1.10 -2.97 1.10
C ASN A 13 0.47 -1.84 1.92
N LEU A 14 0.12 -2.10 3.18
CA LEU A 14 -0.47 -1.07 4.05
C LEU A 14 0.50 0.09 4.27
N MET A 15 1.78 -0.18 4.55
CA MET A 15 2.80 0.86 4.73
C MET A 15 2.97 1.72 3.47
N THR A 16 2.93 1.12 2.28
CA THR A 16 2.99 1.83 0.99
C THR A 16 1.78 2.72 0.80
N LEU A 17 0.58 2.18 1.03
CA LEU A 17 -0.67 2.94 0.89
C LEU A 17 -0.79 4.09 1.89
N CYS A 18 -0.21 3.93 3.08
CA CYS A 18 -0.09 5.00 4.09
C CYS A 18 1.10 5.93 3.87
N GLU A 19 1.91 5.70 2.82
CA GLU A 19 3.09 6.51 2.48
C GLU A 19 4.09 6.61 3.65
N ILE A 20 4.26 5.51 4.39
CA ILE A 20 5.24 5.41 5.47
C ILE A 20 6.66 5.58 4.89
N ARG A 21 7.50 6.37 5.56
CA ARG A 21 8.89 6.57 5.14
C ARG A 21 9.62 5.22 4.97
N PRO A 22 10.26 4.97 3.81
CA PRO A 22 10.90 3.68 3.52
C PRO A 22 11.89 3.22 4.59
N ALA A 23 12.67 4.13 5.16
CA ALA A 23 13.61 3.83 6.23
C ALA A 23 12.91 3.36 7.52
N ALA A 24 11.73 3.91 7.85
CA ALA A 24 10.94 3.48 9.00
C ALA A 24 10.34 2.08 8.77
N ALA A 25 9.83 1.81 7.57
CA ALA A 25 9.34 0.50 7.19
C ALA A 25 10.46 -0.56 7.25
N TRP A 26 11.64 -0.26 6.68
CA TRP A 26 12.80 -1.16 6.73
C TRP A 26 13.22 -1.47 8.16
N ARG A 27 13.35 -0.45 9.04
CA ARG A 27 13.68 -0.63 10.45
C ARG A 27 12.68 -1.54 11.15
N TRP A 28 11.38 -1.32 10.92
CA TRP A 28 10.32 -2.11 11.50
C TRP A 28 10.44 -3.60 11.13
N PHE A 29 10.73 -3.92 9.87
CA PHE A 29 10.96 -5.29 9.42
C PHE A 29 12.24 -5.90 10.03
N MET A 30 13.31 -5.12 10.14
CA MET A 30 14.57 -5.59 10.73
C MET A 30 14.46 -5.89 12.22
N GLU A 31 13.71 -5.07 12.96
CA GLU A 31 13.56 -5.20 14.42
C GLU A 31 12.58 -6.30 14.84
N LEU A 32 11.55 -6.58 14.04
CA LEU A 32 10.44 -7.43 14.47
C LEU A 32 10.49 -8.87 13.93
N TYR A 33 11.36 -9.18 12.99
CA TYR A 33 11.42 -10.50 12.40
C TYR A 33 12.80 -11.13 12.47
N VAL A 34 12.86 -12.32 13.04
CA VAL A 34 14.13 -13.08 13.22
C VAL A 34 14.71 -13.62 11.91
N ASP A 35 13.90 -13.71 10.87
CA ASP A 35 14.30 -14.14 9.52
C ASP A 35 14.69 -12.96 8.61
N SER A 36 14.80 -11.74 9.17
CA SER A 36 15.24 -10.54 8.46
C SER A 36 16.77 -10.47 8.46
N SER A 37 17.36 -10.66 7.28
CA SER A 37 18.78 -10.43 7.04
C SER A 37 18.97 -9.18 6.20
N GLU A 38 19.95 -8.34 6.54
CA GLU A 38 20.12 -7.02 5.90
C GLU A 38 20.23 -7.10 4.38
N TRP A 39 21.02 -8.04 3.85
CA TRP A 39 21.21 -8.24 2.41
C TRP A 39 19.94 -8.67 1.66
N VAL A 40 18.99 -9.32 2.36
CA VAL A 40 17.70 -9.74 1.81
C VAL A 40 16.67 -8.63 1.97
N MET A 41 16.64 -7.98 3.14
CA MET A 41 15.60 -6.99 3.46
C MET A 41 15.80 -5.66 2.75
N GLY A 42 17.03 -5.30 2.39
CA GLY A 42 17.29 -4.13 1.56
C GLY A 42 16.44 -4.15 0.28
N PRO A 43 16.69 -5.04 -0.68
CA PRO A 43 15.92 -5.11 -1.92
C PRO A 43 14.45 -5.48 -1.70
N ASN A 44 14.14 -6.34 -0.74
CA ASN A 44 12.77 -6.78 -0.50
C ASN A 44 11.88 -5.68 0.08
N VAL A 45 12.37 -4.88 1.02
CA VAL A 45 11.58 -3.78 1.59
C VAL A 45 11.58 -2.58 0.66
N TYR A 46 12.75 -2.01 0.34
CA TYR A 46 12.84 -0.79 -0.45
C TYR A 46 12.35 -0.97 -1.88
N GLY A 47 12.72 -2.08 -2.53
CA GLY A 47 12.37 -2.34 -3.92
C GLY A 47 11.00 -3.00 -4.08
N MET A 48 10.80 -4.19 -3.52
CA MET A 48 9.59 -4.97 -3.76
C MET A 48 8.40 -4.49 -2.92
N GLY A 49 8.59 -4.33 -1.60
CA GLY A 49 7.49 -4.05 -0.68
C GLY A 49 6.98 -2.62 -0.75
N ILE A 50 7.89 -1.65 -0.67
CA ILE A 50 7.58 -0.21 -0.59
C ILE A 50 7.70 0.49 -1.95
N PHE A 51 8.35 -0.13 -2.92
CA PHE A 51 8.57 0.43 -4.26
C PHE A 51 9.29 1.79 -4.26
N SER A 52 10.15 2.03 -3.28
CA SER A 52 10.81 3.32 -3.08
C SER A 52 11.98 3.59 -4.02
N ASP A 53 12.41 2.57 -4.76
CA ASP A 53 13.46 2.65 -5.78
C ASP A 53 12.95 3.10 -7.17
N GLY A 54 11.64 3.37 -7.29
CA GLY A 54 11.01 3.82 -8.53
C GLY A 54 10.94 2.76 -9.62
N GLY A 55 11.11 1.49 -9.30
CA GLY A 55 10.94 0.38 -10.24
C GLY A 55 12.24 -0.25 -10.74
N VAL A 56 13.33 -0.06 -10.04
CA VAL A 56 14.61 -0.74 -10.34
C VAL A 56 14.50 -2.23 -10.06
N PHE A 57 13.96 -2.60 -8.90
CA PHE A 57 13.81 -4.00 -8.48
C PHE A 57 12.50 -4.63 -8.96
N ALA A 58 11.40 -3.91 -8.89
CA ALA A 58 10.07 -4.39 -9.27
C ALA A 58 9.47 -3.53 -10.39
N THR A 59 8.80 -4.15 -11.35
CA THR A 59 8.21 -3.45 -12.51
C THR A 59 6.94 -2.67 -12.19
N LYS A 60 6.37 -2.89 -11.00
CA LYS A 60 5.14 -2.23 -10.52
C LYS A 60 5.08 -2.31 -9.00
N PRO A 61 4.41 -1.37 -8.33
CA PRO A 61 4.14 -1.48 -6.90
C PRO A 61 3.20 -2.67 -6.61
N TYR A 62 3.48 -3.38 -5.53
CA TYR A 62 2.64 -4.48 -5.03
C TYR A 62 1.60 -3.92 -4.06
N ILE A 63 0.61 -3.23 -4.61
CA ILE A 63 -0.50 -2.66 -3.86
C ILE A 63 -1.82 -3.36 -4.22
N CYS A 64 -2.74 -3.43 -3.27
CA CYS A 64 -4.05 -4.02 -3.47
C CYS A 64 -5.13 -3.32 -2.63
N GLY A 65 -6.36 -3.35 -3.13
CA GLY A 65 -7.55 -2.96 -2.38
C GLY A 65 -8.21 -4.15 -1.66
N SER A 66 -9.35 -3.89 -1.03
CA SER A 66 -10.09 -4.87 -0.22
C SER A 66 -10.51 -6.12 -1.02
N ASN A 67 -10.89 -5.98 -2.28
CA ASN A 67 -11.31 -7.10 -3.12
C ASN A 67 -10.25 -8.19 -3.26
N TYR A 68 -8.97 -7.82 -3.32
CA TYR A 68 -7.90 -8.79 -3.37
C TYR A 68 -7.76 -9.52 -2.04
N ILE A 69 -7.82 -8.81 -0.92
CA ILE A 69 -7.73 -9.39 0.42
C ILE A 69 -8.89 -10.38 0.65
N LEU A 70 -10.12 -9.99 0.29
CA LEU A 70 -11.30 -10.85 0.39
C LEU A 70 -11.19 -12.14 -0.43
N LYS A 71 -10.53 -12.10 -1.58
CA LYS A 71 -10.34 -13.29 -2.43
C LYS A 71 -9.21 -14.20 -1.95
N MET A 72 -8.22 -13.65 -1.27
CA MET A 72 -6.98 -14.35 -0.90
C MET A 72 -6.93 -14.74 0.58
N SER A 73 -7.99 -14.47 1.34
CA SER A 73 -8.07 -14.74 2.77
C SER A 73 -9.47 -15.20 3.19
N ASP A 74 -9.59 -15.66 4.41
CA ASP A 74 -10.87 -16.05 5.04
C ASP A 74 -11.60 -14.84 5.67
N TYR A 75 -11.11 -13.60 5.48
CA TYR A 75 -11.77 -12.41 5.97
C TYR A 75 -13.09 -12.15 5.23
N GLY A 76 -14.16 -11.91 6.00
CA GLY A 76 -15.42 -11.42 5.47
C GLY A 76 -15.39 -9.93 5.15
N LYS A 77 -16.33 -9.48 4.33
CA LYS A 77 -16.56 -8.07 4.09
C LYS A 77 -16.96 -7.37 5.39
N GLY A 78 -16.37 -6.23 5.68
CA GLY A 78 -16.61 -5.45 6.91
C GLY A 78 -16.20 -3.99 6.77
N ASP A 79 -16.27 -3.26 7.86
CA ASP A 79 -16.00 -1.80 7.94
C ASP A 79 -14.55 -1.42 7.58
N TRP A 80 -13.65 -2.38 7.54
CA TRP A 80 -12.27 -2.18 7.08
C TRP A 80 -12.16 -2.01 5.55
N CYS A 81 -13.13 -2.52 4.79
CA CYS A 81 -13.08 -2.48 3.32
C CYS A 81 -13.07 -1.06 2.75
N PRO A 82 -13.94 -0.12 3.17
CA PRO A 82 -13.89 1.26 2.71
C PRO A 82 -12.55 1.94 3.00
N THR A 83 -11.98 1.69 4.18
CA THR A 83 -10.67 2.25 4.56
C THR A 83 -9.55 1.77 3.63
N VAL A 84 -9.45 0.46 3.40
CA VAL A 84 -8.42 -0.11 2.52
C VAL A 84 -8.61 0.33 1.07
N ASP A 85 -9.85 0.35 0.58
CA ASP A 85 -10.16 0.84 -0.76
C ASP A 85 -9.83 2.33 -0.90
N GLY A 86 -10.13 3.12 0.12
CA GLY A 86 -9.80 4.54 0.15
C GLY A 86 -8.30 4.80 0.12
N LEU A 87 -7.52 4.10 0.95
CA LEU A 87 -6.06 4.18 0.93
C LEU A 87 -5.49 3.80 -0.45
N TYR A 88 -6.00 2.72 -1.04
CA TYR A 88 -5.59 2.24 -2.37
C TYR A 88 -5.86 3.28 -3.47
N TRP A 89 -7.09 3.80 -3.54
CA TRP A 89 -7.46 4.77 -4.57
C TRP A 89 -6.81 6.14 -4.34
N ARG A 90 -6.66 6.57 -3.09
CA ARG A 90 -5.93 7.78 -2.73
C ARG A 90 -4.46 7.71 -3.16
N PHE A 91 -3.79 6.59 -2.95
CA PHE A 91 -2.42 6.39 -3.40
C PHE A 91 -2.31 6.49 -4.93
N ILE A 92 -3.22 5.87 -5.68
CA ILE A 92 -3.26 5.97 -7.15
C ILE A 92 -3.50 7.41 -7.60
N ASP A 93 -4.40 8.13 -6.94
CA ASP A 93 -4.71 9.52 -7.27
C ASP A 93 -3.52 10.45 -7.05
N ARG A 94 -2.81 10.29 -5.94
CA ARG A 94 -1.61 11.09 -5.63
C ARG A 94 -0.42 10.81 -6.55
N HIS A 95 -0.31 9.59 -7.05
CA HIS A 95 0.76 9.16 -7.95
C HIS A 95 0.27 8.96 -9.40
N ARG A 96 -0.76 9.70 -9.79
CA ARG A 96 -1.47 9.56 -11.07
C ARG A 96 -0.54 9.57 -12.28
N ASP A 97 0.44 10.46 -12.31
CA ASP A 97 1.39 10.59 -13.42
C ASP A 97 2.24 9.31 -13.59
N PHE A 98 2.70 8.74 -12.49
CA PHE A 98 3.41 7.47 -12.51
C PHE A 98 2.54 6.33 -13.06
N PHE A 99 1.31 6.20 -12.57
CA PHE A 99 0.39 5.15 -13.05
C PHE A 99 0.00 5.36 -14.51
N ALA A 100 -0.21 6.59 -14.95
CA ALA A 100 -0.59 6.92 -16.32
C ALA A 100 0.55 6.68 -17.32
N SER A 101 1.81 6.88 -16.92
CA SER A 101 2.99 6.67 -17.76
C SER A 101 3.33 5.19 -17.99
N ASN A 102 2.86 4.29 -17.13
CA ASN A 102 3.11 2.85 -17.25
C ASN A 102 1.95 2.16 -17.99
N PRO A 103 2.18 1.57 -19.19
CA PRO A 103 1.10 0.95 -19.98
C PRO A 103 0.29 -0.13 -19.23
N ARG A 104 0.93 -0.85 -18.31
CA ARG A 104 0.28 -1.89 -17.49
C ARG A 104 -0.61 -1.35 -16.39
N LEU A 105 -0.38 -0.11 -15.98
CA LEU A 105 -1.05 0.54 -14.84
C LEU A 105 -2.00 1.66 -15.26
N ALA A 106 -1.92 2.11 -16.51
CA ALA A 106 -2.68 3.27 -17.03
C ALA A 106 -4.20 3.13 -16.95
N LEU A 107 -4.72 1.92 -16.77
CA LEU A 107 -6.14 1.68 -16.54
C LEU A 107 -6.59 2.04 -15.12
N MET A 108 -5.67 2.10 -14.14
CA MET A 108 -6.03 2.34 -12.74
C MET A 108 -6.54 3.76 -12.50
N PRO A 109 -5.86 4.84 -12.94
CA PRO A 109 -6.42 6.19 -12.84
C PRO A 109 -7.77 6.35 -13.56
N ARG A 110 -7.92 5.73 -14.72
CA ARG A 110 -9.20 5.75 -15.47
C ARG A 110 -10.32 5.03 -14.74
N ALA A 111 -10.00 3.96 -14.02
CA ALA A 111 -10.98 3.25 -13.21
C ALA A 111 -11.40 4.08 -12.00
N LEU A 112 -10.48 4.81 -11.38
CA LEU A 112 -10.77 5.78 -10.33
C LEU A 112 -11.73 6.87 -10.80
N ASP A 113 -11.53 7.42 -12.01
CA ASP A 113 -12.37 8.48 -12.58
C ASP A 113 -13.80 8.00 -12.90
N ARG A 114 -14.02 6.68 -12.99
CA ARG A 114 -15.33 6.07 -13.22
C ARG A 114 -16.07 5.69 -11.93
N LEU A 115 -15.43 5.84 -10.77
CA LEU A 115 -16.13 5.60 -9.52
C LEU A 115 -17.24 6.60 -9.33
N ASP A 116 -18.37 6.12 -8.80
CA ASP A 116 -19.44 6.97 -8.33
C ASP A 116 -18.95 7.97 -7.29
N GLU A 117 -19.38 9.25 -7.41
CA GLU A 117 -18.91 10.32 -6.52
C GLU A 117 -19.22 10.06 -5.05
N GLY A 118 -20.40 9.49 -4.75
CA GLY A 118 -20.79 9.14 -3.39
C GLY A 118 -19.85 8.09 -2.81
N ARG A 119 -19.59 7.03 -3.59
CA ARG A 119 -18.64 5.97 -3.19
C ARG A 119 -17.21 6.50 -3.06
N ARG A 120 -16.78 7.34 -4.00
CA ARG A 120 -15.45 7.95 -3.96
C ARG A 120 -15.27 8.76 -2.68
N ARG A 121 -16.22 9.60 -2.33
CA ARG A 121 -16.19 10.41 -1.10
C ARG A 121 -16.13 9.53 0.14
N GLU A 122 -17.02 8.55 0.25
CA GLU A 122 -17.05 7.60 1.37
C GLU A 122 -15.69 6.95 1.65
N ILE A 123 -15.05 6.38 0.61
CA ILE A 123 -13.78 5.66 0.79
C ILE A 123 -12.61 6.61 1.06
N PHE A 124 -12.60 7.82 0.47
CA PHE A 124 -11.55 8.81 0.73
C PHE A 124 -11.67 9.36 2.16
N ASP A 125 -12.87 9.67 2.64
CA ASP A 125 -13.11 10.12 4.01
C ASP A 125 -12.67 9.05 5.02
N ALA A 126 -12.97 7.78 4.76
CA ALA A 126 -12.52 6.67 5.60
C ALA A 126 -10.99 6.53 5.63
N ALA A 127 -10.31 6.73 4.51
CA ALA A 127 -8.86 6.71 4.43
C ALA A 127 -8.21 7.88 5.18
N GLU A 128 -8.73 9.10 5.02
CA GLU A 128 -8.21 10.28 5.72
C GLU A 128 -8.40 10.15 7.24
N ALA A 129 -9.57 9.71 7.70
CA ALA A 129 -9.81 9.44 9.13
C ALA A 129 -8.83 8.42 9.71
N PHE A 130 -8.55 7.34 8.95
CA PHE A 130 -7.55 6.35 9.35
C PHE A 130 -6.14 6.95 9.44
N LEU A 131 -5.72 7.73 8.43
CA LEU A 131 -4.40 8.35 8.43
C LEU A 131 -4.23 9.37 9.56
N GLU A 132 -5.26 10.16 9.85
CA GLU A 132 -5.24 11.09 10.99
C GLU A 132 -5.08 10.38 12.34
N GLN A 133 -5.71 9.23 12.48
CA GLN A 133 -5.66 8.45 13.73
C GLN A 133 -4.34 7.70 13.92
N PHE A 134 -3.79 7.10 12.86
CA PHE A 134 -2.69 6.13 12.94
C PHE A 134 -1.35 6.64 12.42
N THR A 135 -1.32 7.72 11.63
CA THR A 135 -0.06 8.32 11.19
C THR A 135 0.20 9.60 11.96
N ARG A 136 1.31 9.63 12.73
CA ARG A 136 1.75 10.87 13.38
C ARG A 136 2.14 11.87 12.29
N LYS A 137 1.54 13.06 12.32
CA LYS A 137 2.12 14.21 11.66
C LYS A 137 3.43 14.49 12.41
N ASP A 138 4.58 14.28 11.77
CA ASP A 138 5.84 14.79 12.29
C ASP A 138 5.69 16.31 12.40
N THR A 139 5.39 16.79 13.61
CA THR A 139 5.48 18.21 13.95
C THR A 139 6.96 18.47 14.14
N THR A 140 7.63 18.92 13.09
CA THR A 140 8.96 19.54 13.17
C THR A 140 8.75 20.99 13.48
#